data_eb131ef089b8e3749b7dde48191e1e88
#
_entry.id   eb131ef089b8e3749b7dde48191e1e88
#
_cell.length_a   1.000
_cell.length_b   1.000
_cell.length_c   1.000
_cell.angle_alpha   90.00
_cell.angle_beta   90.00
_cell.angle_gamma   90.00
#
_symmetry.space_group_name_H-M   'P 1'
#
loop_
_entity.id
_entity.type
_entity.pdbx_description
1 polymer ?
#
loop_
_entity_poly.entity_id
_entity_poly.type
_entity_poly.pdbx_seq_one_letter_code
_entity_poly.pdbx_strand_id
1 'polypeptide(L)'
;EASLRRFAHYDYWDDKVRRSILVDSRADILTYGMGENILRRIAALLDKGVPIKKIQDVRGTVYLTSRDAKPHYEVAGAWDYDELKTDKRLYAEAFGVQYRNTDSITGKALVEYYDNKMLVQNPPMPPLEREELDAVYALPYMRRPHPCYDKDGGVPAIAEVEMSITHNR
;
A
#
# COMPACT_ATOMS: atom_id res chain seq x y z
N GLU A 1 3.64 -2.57 -8.47
CA GLU A 1 2.64 -1.71 -9.13
C GLU A 1 1.64 -1.12 -8.14
N ALA A 2 1.03 -1.91 -7.27
CA ALA A 2 0.02 -1.42 -6.32
C ALA A 2 0.51 -0.25 -5.46
N SER A 3 1.74 -0.30 -4.95
CA SER A 3 2.32 0.80 -4.17
C SER A 3 2.50 2.09 -4.97
N LEU A 4 2.77 2.00 -6.26
CA LEU A 4 2.92 3.17 -7.13
C LEU A 4 1.56 3.75 -7.54
N ARG A 5 0.59 2.89 -7.83
CA ARG A 5 -0.77 3.27 -8.23
C ARG A 5 -1.77 3.34 -7.08
N ARG A 6 -1.34 3.62 -5.85
CA ARG A 6 -2.28 3.80 -4.74
C ARG A 6 -3.12 5.08 -4.86
N PHE A 7 -2.61 6.08 -5.58
CA PHE A 7 -3.31 7.29 -6.03
C PHE A 7 -3.34 7.36 -7.55
N ALA A 8 -3.89 8.44 -8.09
CA ALA A 8 -3.75 8.80 -9.48
C ALA A 8 -2.27 8.74 -9.88
N HIS A 9 -1.98 8.03 -10.95
CA HIS A 9 -0.60 7.75 -11.37
C HIS A 9 -0.46 7.97 -12.88
N TYR A 10 0.56 8.71 -13.28
CA TYR A 10 0.87 8.94 -14.68
C TYR A 10 1.50 7.67 -15.29
N ASP A 11 0.78 7.11 -16.26
CA ASP A 11 1.23 6.00 -17.09
C ASP A 11 2.00 6.55 -18.29
N TYR A 12 3.31 6.40 -18.25
CA TYR A 12 4.21 6.90 -19.28
C TYR A 12 3.95 6.26 -20.66
N TRP A 13 3.58 4.98 -20.69
CA TRP A 13 3.38 4.26 -21.96
C TRP A 13 2.14 4.70 -22.70
N ASP A 14 1.07 4.97 -21.95
CA ASP A 14 -0.21 5.38 -22.53
C ASP A 14 -0.41 6.90 -22.53
N ASP A 15 0.56 7.67 -22.00
CA ASP A 15 0.48 9.13 -21.80
C ASP A 15 -0.83 9.55 -21.11
N LYS A 16 -1.16 8.86 -20.02
CA LYS A 16 -2.43 9.08 -19.30
C LYS A 16 -2.24 9.03 -17.77
N VAL A 17 -3.04 9.83 -17.09
CA VAL A 17 -3.20 9.68 -15.64
C VAL A 17 -4.22 8.58 -15.36
N ARG A 18 -3.78 7.47 -14.77
CA ARG A 18 -4.61 6.33 -14.36
C ARG A 18 -5.18 6.57 -12.97
N ARG A 19 -6.36 6.00 -12.71
CA ARG A 19 -6.96 5.98 -11.37
C ARG A 19 -6.14 5.10 -10.44
N SER A 20 -6.37 5.26 -9.14
CA SER A 20 -5.88 4.29 -8.14
C SER A 20 -6.18 2.86 -8.56
N ILE A 21 -5.20 1.96 -8.37
CA ILE A 21 -5.40 0.52 -8.58
C ILE A 21 -6.52 -0.04 -7.72
N LEU A 22 -6.75 0.54 -6.53
CA LEU A 22 -7.84 0.12 -5.64
C LEU A 22 -9.22 0.35 -6.28
N VAL A 23 -9.38 1.45 -7.02
CA VAL A 23 -10.61 1.75 -7.76
C VAL A 23 -10.80 0.78 -8.92
N ASP A 24 -9.73 0.50 -9.67
CA ASP A 24 -9.79 -0.34 -10.86
C ASP A 24 -9.94 -1.84 -10.54
N SER A 25 -9.24 -2.33 -9.51
CA SER A 25 -9.30 -3.74 -9.11
C SER A 25 -10.55 -4.10 -8.31
N ARG A 26 -11.26 -3.11 -7.77
CA ARG A 26 -12.38 -3.29 -6.83
C ARG A 26 -11.99 -4.07 -5.57
N ALA A 27 -10.71 -4.06 -5.20
CA ALA A 27 -10.28 -4.61 -3.93
C ALA A 27 -10.85 -3.80 -2.75
N ASP A 28 -10.99 -4.41 -1.59
CA ASP A 28 -11.54 -3.75 -0.41
C ASP A 28 -10.55 -2.83 0.26
N ILE A 29 -9.27 -3.22 0.28
CA ILE A 29 -8.18 -2.50 0.93
C ILE A 29 -6.87 -2.74 0.18
N LEU A 30 -6.00 -1.75 0.15
CA LEU A 30 -4.64 -1.84 -0.37
C LEU A 30 -3.66 -1.56 0.77
N THR A 31 -2.60 -2.35 0.85
CA THR A 31 -1.50 -2.12 1.80
C THR A 31 -0.27 -1.59 1.07
N TYR A 32 0.50 -0.73 1.71
CA TYR A 32 1.73 -0.18 1.15
C TYR A 32 2.83 -0.07 2.21
N GLY A 33 4.07 -0.02 1.75
CA GLY A 33 5.22 -0.05 2.63
C GLY A 33 5.50 -1.45 3.19
N MET A 34 6.02 -1.54 4.41
CA MET A 34 6.28 -2.81 5.09
C MET A 34 4.98 -3.43 5.60
N GLY A 35 4.64 -4.61 5.07
CA GLY A 35 3.33 -5.21 5.23
C GLY A 35 3.11 -6.03 6.51
N GLU A 36 4.15 -6.38 7.24
CA GLU A 36 4.10 -7.37 8.32
C GLU A 36 3.10 -6.98 9.43
N ASN A 37 3.29 -5.81 10.01
CA ASN A 37 2.38 -5.32 11.06
C ASN A 37 1.00 -4.94 10.51
N ILE A 38 0.94 -4.46 9.27
CA ILE A 38 -0.34 -4.15 8.61
C ILE A 38 -1.18 -5.43 8.48
N LEU A 39 -0.61 -6.49 7.92
CA LEU A 39 -1.32 -7.77 7.72
C LEU A 39 -1.72 -8.42 9.03
N ARG A 40 -0.82 -8.44 10.04
CA ARG A 40 -1.15 -8.95 11.38
C ARG A 40 -2.35 -8.22 11.99
N ARG A 41 -2.37 -6.89 11.88
CA ARG A 41 -3.45 -6.07 12.44
C ARG A 41 -4.77 -6.27 11.70
N ILE A 42 -4.74 -6.31 10.37
CA ILE A 42 -5.93 -6.60 9.55
C ILE A 42 -6.47 -8.00 9.88
N ALA A 43 -5.61 -9.01 9.90
CA ALA A 43 -6.00 -10.40 10.21
C ALA A 43 -6.65 -10.50 11.60
N ALA A 44 -6.04 -9.88 12.62
CA ALA A 44 -6.61 -9.88 13.97
C ALA A 44 -7.97 -9.17 14.08
N LEU A 45 -8.21 -8.15 13.27
CA LEU A 45 -9.52 -7.47 13.22
C LEU A 45 -10.57 -8.34 12.51
N LEU A 46 -10.19 -8.99 11.43
CA LEU A 46 -11.06 -9.93 10.71
C LEU A 46 -11.43 -11.13 11.58
N ASP A 47 -10.48 -11.68 12.33
CA ASP A 47 -10.70 -12.79 13.27
C ASP A 47 -11.68 -12.40 14.40
N LYS A 48 -11.70 -11.13 14.79
CA LYS A 48 -12.70 -10.57 15.71
C LYS A 48 -14.05 -10.28 15.06
N GLY A 49 -14.25 -10.61 13.79
CA GLY A 49 -15.48 -10.40 13.05
C GLY A 49 -15.69 -8.96 12.55
N VAL A 50 -14.66 -8.10 12.56
CA VAL A 50 -14.77 -6.75 12.01
C VAL A 50 -14.84 -6.84 10.48
N PRO A 51 -15.90 -6.33 9.84
CA PRO A 51 -16.00 -6.34 8.38
C PRO A 51 -14.85 -5.56 7.74
N ILE A 52 -14.26 -6.07 6.66
CA ILE A 52 -13.11 -5.45 5.97
C ILE A 52 -13.34 -3.97 5.63
N LYS A 53 -14.55 -3.60 5.21
CA LYS A 53 -14.92 -2.21 4.88
C LYS A 53 -14.95 -1.26 6.09
N LYS A 54 -14.91 -1.79 7.32
CA LYS A 54 -14.82 -1.01 8.56
C LYS A 54 -13.38 -0.88 9.08
N ILE A 55 -12.45 -1.59 8.46
CA ILE A 55 -11.02 -1.47 8.78
C ILE A 55 -10.45 -0.25 8.04
N GLN A 56 -10.56 0.92 8.67
CA GLN A 56 -10.22 2.20 8.07
C GLN A 56 -9.17 2.99 8.87
N ASP A 57 -8.76 2.47 10.03
CA ASP A 57 -7.84 3.12 10.98
C ASP A 57 -6.44 2.50 11.00
N VAL A 58 -6.16 1.53 10.14
CA VAL A 58 -4.85 0.86 10.09
C VAL A 58 -3.87 1.69 9.26
N ARG A 59 -2.75 2.09 9.85
CA ARG A 59 -1.67 2.79 9.13
C ARG A 59 -1.10 1.90 8.01
N GLY A 60 -0.58 2.53 6.95
CA GLY A 60 -0.05 1.82 5.79
C GLY A 60 -1.12 1.20 4.89
N THR A 61 -2.37 1.63 5.02
CA THR A 61 -3.48 1.17 4.18
C THR A 61 -4.07 2.28 3.33
N VAL A 62 -4.72 1.87 2.24
CA VAL A 62 -5.57 2.73 1.41
C VAL A 62 -6.93 2.05 1.29
N TYR A 63 -8.00 2.81 1.43
CA TYR A 63 -9.38 2.30 1.37
C TYR A 63 -10.31 3.29 0.66
N LEU A 64 -11.45 2.80 0.21
CA LEU A 64 -12.54 3.61 -0.36
C LEU A 64 -13.68 3.75 0.64
N THR A 65 -14.22 4.97 0.75
CA THR A 65 -15.37 5.27 1.59
C THR A 65 -16.31 6.27 0.91
N SER A 66 -17.40 6.65 1.56
CA SER A 66 -18.28 7.72 1.08
C SER A 66 -17.52 9.06 1.03
N ARG A 67 -17.86 9.91 0.05
CA ARG A 67 -17.25 11.25 -0.11
C ARG A 67 -17.39 12.13 1.14
N ASP A 68 -18.47 11.95 1.89
CA ASP A 68 -18.79 12.73 3.08
C ASP A 68 -18.19 12.15 4.38
N ALA A 69 -17.48 11.01 4.29
CA ALA A 69 -16.87 10.40 5.46
C ALA A 69 -15.69 11.23 5.95
N LYS A 70 -15.44 11.17 7.27
CA LYS A 70 -14.28 11.82 7.87
C LYS A 70 -13.11 10.84 7.96
N PRO A 71 -11.93 11.15 7.41
CA PRO A 71 -10.73 10.34 7.61
C PRO A 71 -10.36 10.24 9.10
N HIS A 72 -9.79 9.09 9.50
CA HIS A 72 -9.36 8.85 10.87
C HIS A 72 -8.12 9.66 11.28
N TYR A 73 -7.31 10.04 10.31
CA TYR A 73 -6.06 10.80 10.53
C TYR A 73 -6.16 12.22 9.94
N GLU A 74 -5.34 13.11 10.45
CA GLU A 74 -5.15 14.44 9.87
C GLU A 74 -4.73 14.34 8.40
N VAL A 75 -5.34 15.15 7.54
CA VAL A 75 -5.14 15.13 6.09
C VAL A 75 -4.13 16.20 5.68
N ALA A 76 -3.07 15.81 4.97
CA ALA A 76 -2.06 16.72 4.42
C ALA A 76 -2.45 17.29 3.06
N GLY A 77 -3.29 16.61 2.30
CA GLY A 77 -3.74 17.05 0.99
C GLY A 77 -4.93 16.26 0.48
N ALA A 78 -5.75 16.93 -0.32
CA ALA A 78 -6.95 16.36 -0.91
C ALA A 78 -7.13 16.90 -2.33
N TRP A 79 -7.41 16.01 -3.29
CA TRP A 79 -7.53 16.35 -4.71
C TRP A 79 -8.71 15.62 -5.34
N ASP A 80 -9.25 16.19 -6.41
CA ASP A 80 -10.20 15.50 -7.26
C ASP A 80 -9.47 14.82 -8.44
N TYR A 81 -9.81 13.56 -8.70
CA TYR A 81 -9.15 12.79 -9.78
C TYR A 81 -9.34 13.42 -11.15
N ASP A 82 -10.52 13.95 -11.44
CA ASP A 82 -10.80 14.53 -12.77
C ASP A 82 -10.00 15.82 -12.99
N GLU A 83 -9.73 16.58 -11.93
CA GLU A 83 -8.82 17.73 -11.99
C GLU A 83 -7.38 17.27 -12.22
N LEU A 84 -6.89 16.28 -11.45
CA LEU A 84 -5.54 15.71 -11.63
C LEU A 84 -5.29 15.15 -13.02
N LYS A 85 -6.31 14.59 -13.63
CA LYS A 85 -6.24 14.02 -14.97
C LYS A 85 -6.03 15.08 -16.06
N THR A 86 -6.53 16.28 -15.86
CA THR A 86 -6.55 17.36 -16.86
C THR A 86 -5.50 18.43 -16.60
N ASP A 87 -5.11 18.65 -15.36
CA ASP A 87 -4.13 19.67 -14.96
C ASP A 87 -2.79 19.04 -14.56
N LYS A 88 -1.80 19.13 -15.46
CA LYS A 88 -0.44 18.61 -15.22
C LYS A 88 0.28 19.31 -14.08
N ARG A 89 -0.01 20.57 -13.79
CA ARG A 89 0.61 21.31 -12.68
C ARG A 89 0.04 20.85 -11.36
N LEU A 90 -1.28 20.75 -11.28
CA LEU A 90 -1.95 20.21 -10.10
C LEU A 90 -1.48 18.78 -9.79
N TYR A 91 -1.34 17.93 -10.83
CA TYR A 91 -0.78 16.59 -10.68
C TYR A 91 0.64 16.61 -10.10
N ALA A 92 1.52 17.48 -10.61
CA ALA A 92 2.88 17.60 -10.10
C ALA A 92 2.93 18.12 -8.65
N GLU A 93 2.06 19.06 -8.29
CA GLU A 93 1.92 19.56 -6.91
C GLU A 93 1.44 18.45 -5.97
N ALA A 94 0.39 17.71 -6.37
CA ALA A 94 -0.13 16.57 -5.62
C ALA A 94 0.94 15.50 -5.41
N PHE A 95 1.68 15.15 -6.46
CA PHE A 95 2.81 14.22 -6.35
C PHE A 95 3.88 14.74 -5.38
N GLY A 96 4.21 16.03 -5.44
CA GLY A 96 5.16 16.65 -4.51
C GLY A 96 4.73 16.53 -3.04
N VAL A 97 3.43 16.70 -2.75
CA VAL A 97 2.89 16.46 -1.41
C VAL A 97 2.97 14.99 -1.01
N GLN A 98 2.60 14.07 -1.90
CA GLN A 98 2.72 12.62 -1.66
C GLN A 98 4.18 12.23 -1.35
N TYR A 99 5.12 12.73 -2.13
CA TYR A 99 6.55 12.44 -1.96
C TYR A 99 7.09 12.93 -0.61
N ARG A 100 6.74 14.13 -0.20
CA ARG A 100 7.15 14.68 1.11
C ARG A 100 6.43 14.04 2.30
N ASN A 101 5.32 13.35 2.07
CA ASN A 101 4.48 12.76 3.11
C ASN A 101 4.73 11.25 3.28
N THR A 102 5.96 10.79 3.06
CA THR A 102 6.34 9.37 3.14
C THR A 102 6.92 8.95 4.49
N ASP A 103 7.17 9.91 5.37
CA ASP A 103 7.72 9.65 6.70
C ASP A 103 6.70 8.97 7.62
N SER A 104 7.13 7.94 8.34
CA SER A 104 6.25 7.16 9.22
C SER A 104 5.91 7.84 10.55
N ILE A 105 6.64 8.89 10.93
CA ILE A 105 6.42 9.63 12.18
C ILE A 105 5.52 10.84 11.93
N THR A 106 5.88 11.66 10.96
CA THR A 106 5.22 12.93 10.66
C THR A 106 4.19 12.85 9.54
N GLY A 107 4.17 11.75 8.80
CA GLY A 107 3.24 11.54 7.69
C GLY A 107 1.78 11.59 8.12
N LYS A 108 0.95 12.21 7.29
CA LYS A 108 -0.49 12.41 7.48
C LYS A 108 -1.27 11.60 6.44
N ALA A 109 -2.58 11.56 6.57
CA ALA A 109 -3.43 10.98 5.55
C ALA A 109 -3.44 11.85 4.28
N LEU A 110 -3.73 11.20 3.15
CA LEU A 110 -3.97 11.87 1.87
C LEU A 110 -5.30 11.40 1.31
N VAL A 111 -5.96 12.25 0.55
CA VAL A 111 -7.30 12.00 0.03
C VAL A 111 -7.36 12.25 -1.47
N GLU A 112 -8.06 11.40 -2.18
CA GLU A 112 -8.39 11.60 -3.59
C GLU A 112 -9.89 11.31 -3.80
N TYR A 113 -10.59 12.24 -4.43
CA TYR A 113 -12.03 12.14 -4.68
C TYR A 113 -12.32 11.52 -6.05
N TYR A 114 -13.34 10.65 -6.07
CA TYR A 114 -13.87 9.98 -7.25
C TYR A 114 -15.40 10.05 -7.20
N ASP A 115 -16.04 10.84 -8.02
CA ASP A 115 -17.51 11.00 -8.02
C ASP A 115 -18.09 11.10 -6.59
N ASN A 116 -18.80 10.07 -6.17
CA ASN A 116 -19.43 9.95 -4.85
C ASN A 116 -18.57 9.23 -3.79
N LYS A 117 -17.32 8.90 -4.11
CA LYS A 117 -16.39 8.19 -3.23
C LYS A 117 -15.17 9.02 -2.89
N MET A 118 -14.57 8.67 -1.78
CA MET A 118 -13.29 9.18 -1.32
C MET A 118 -12.34 8.02 -1.12
N LEU A 119 -11.19 8.09 -1.76
CA LEU A 119 -10.04 7.23 -1.50
C LEU A 119 -9.20 7.90 -0.43
N VAL A 120 -8.91 7.17 0.62
CA VAL A 120 -8.10 7.65 1.75
C VAL A 120 -6.85 6.78 1.86
N GLN A 121 -5.69 7.39 1.79
CA GLN A 121 -4.44 6.79 2.22
C GLN A 121 -4.16 7.19 3.66
N ASN A 122 -4.11 6.22 4.54
CA ASN A 122 -3.65 6.44 5.91
C ASN A 122 -2.14 6.74 5.95
N PRO A 123 -1.62 7.35 7.03
CA PRO A 123 -0.19 7.54 7.20
C PRO A 123 0.60 6.23 7.07
N PRO A 124 1.89 6.27 6.68
CA PRO A 124 2.72 5.07 6.61
C PRO A 124 2.79 4.32 7.94
N MET A 125 2.90 2.99 7.88
CA MET A 125 3.17 2.18 9.07
C MET A 125 4.60 2.48 9.57
N PRO A 126 4.83 2.61 10.88
CA PRO A 126 6.17 2.66 11.43
C PRO A 126 7.00 1.42 11.04
N PRO A 127 8.32 1.53 10.95
CA PRO A 127 9.18 0.38 10.74
C PRO A 127 9.02 -0.64 11.87
N LEU A 128 9.38 -1.89 11.58
CA LEU A 128 9.42 -2.93 12.60
C LEU A 128 10.46 -2.61 13.65
N GLU A 129 10.13 -2.86 14.91
CA GLU A 129 11.12 -2.94 15.97
C GLU A 129 12.03 -4.17 15.76
N ARG A 130 13.20 -4.17 16.38
CA ARG A 130 14.18 -5.25 16.20
C ARG A 130 13.59 -6.62 16.52
N GLU A 131 12.91 -6.73 17.65
CA GLU A 131 12.29 -7.96 18.12
C GLU A 131 11.19 -8.47 17.17
N GLU A 132 10.44 -7.55 16.55
CA GLU A 132 9.43 -7.88 15.56
C GLU A 132 10.08 -8.43 14.28
N LEU A 133 11.17 -7.79 13.83
CA LEU A 133 11.92 -8.23 12.66
C LEU A 133 12.57 -9.61 12.92
N ASP A 134 13.19 -9.79 14.08
CA ASP A 134 13.77 -11.07 14.48
C ASP A 134 12.71 -12.18 14.52
N ALA A 135 11.51 -11.88 15.01
CA ALA A 135 10.39 -12.83 15.02
C ALA A 135 9.95 -13.22 13.58
N VAL A 136 9.95 -12.27 12.63
CA VAL A 136 9.66 -12.55 11.22
C VAL A 136 10.72 -13.49 10.62
N TYR A 137 12.00 -13.23 10.88
CA TYR A 137 13.09 -14.10 10.40
C TYR A 137 13.13 -15.48 11.07
N ALA A 138 12.60 -15.60 12.28
CA ALA A 138 12.48 -16.87 13.01
C ALA A 138 11.31 -17.75 12.55
N LEU A 139 10.44 -17.27 11.65
CA LEU A 139 9.37 -18.08 11.10
C LEU A 139 9.92 -19.32 10.37
N PRO A 140 9.19 -20.46 10.38
CA PRO A 140 9.68 -21.71 9.82
C PRO A 140 9.63 -21.72 8.29
N TYR A 141 10.34 -20.80 7.67
CA TYR A 141 10.48 -20.76 6.21
C TYR A 141 11.29 -21.95 5.71
N MET A 142 10.82 -22.59 4.66
CA MET A 142 11.57 -23.66 3.98
C MET A 142 12.85 -23.15 3.31
N ARG A 143 12.91 -21.87 2.98
CA ARG A 143 14.03 -21.18 2.29
C ARG A 143 14.39 -21.82 0.95
N ARG A 144 13.43 -22.49 0.34
CA ARG A 144 13.50 -23.17 -0.97
C ARG A 144 12.18 -22.97 -1.71
N PRO A 145 12.19 -23.07 -3.06
CA PRO A 145 10.98 -23.08 -3.85
C PRO A 145 10.04 -24.22 -3.39
N HIS A 146 8.76 -24.05 -3.64
CA HIS A 146 7.80 -25.09 -3.35
C HIS A 146 8.07 -26.33 -4.21
N PRO A 147 8.02 -27.57 -3.67
CA PRO A 147 8.34 -28.80 -4.40
C PRO A 147 7.49 -29.06 -5.66
N CYS A 148 6.32 -28.39 -5.79
CA CYS A 148 5.51 -28.52 -7.00
C CYS A 148 6.25 -28.09 -8.28
N TYR A 149 7.27 -27.24 -8.17
CA TYR A 149 8.07 -26.77 -9.31
C TYR A 149 9.19 -27.73 -9.73
N ASP A 150 9.51 -28.72 -8.90
CA ASP A 150 10.64 -29.65 -9.18
C ASP A 150 10.43 -30.42 -10.50
N LYS A 151 9.19 -30.82 -10.78
CA LYS A 151 8.81 -31.51 -12.02
C LYS A 151 8.99 -30.66 -13.29
N ASP A 152 8.99 -29.33 -13.15
CA ASP A 152 9.12 -28.37 -14.24
C ASP A 152 10.57 -27.80 -14.34
N GLY A 153 11.52 -28.45 -13.65
CA GLY A 153 12.93 -28.02 -13.64
C GLY A 153 13.30 -27.04 -12.52
N GLY A 154 12.43 -26.85 -11.53
CA GLY A 154 12.63 -25.97 -10.39
C GLY A 154 12.43 -24.48 -10.72
N VAL A 155 13.00 -23.62 -9.89
CA VAL A 155 12.96 -22.15 -10.06
C VAL A 155 14.38 -21.64 -10.24
N PRO A 156 14.83 -21.34 -11.48
CA PRO A 156 16.23 -20.95 -11.75
C PRO A 156 16.72 -19.75 -10.93
N ALA A 157 15.85 -18.77 -10.65
CA ALA A 157 16.18 -17.57 -9.90
C ALA A 157 16.64 -17.85 -8.44
N ILE A 158 16.35 -19.03 -7.89
CA ILE A 158 16.80 -19.37 -6.53
C ILE A 158 18.33 -19.45 -6.42
N ALA A 159 19.01 -19.83 -7.48
CA ALA A 159 20.47 -19.97 -7.50
C ALA A 159 21.17 -18.64 -7.16
N GLU A 160 20.57 -17.50 -7.49
CA GLU A 160 21.13 -16.18 -7.21
C GLU A 160 20.95 -15.75 -5.75
N VAL A 161 19.96 -16.30 -5.04
CA VAL A 161 19.58 -15.83 -3.70
C VAL A 161 19.76 -16.88 -2.59
N GLU A 162 19.98 -18.16 -2.93
CA GLU A 162 20.02 -19.27 -1.97
C GLU A 162 21.05 -19.07 -0.84
N MET A 163 22.19 -18.48 -1.15
CA MET A 163 23.26 -18.21 -0.18
C MET A 163 23.40 -16.71 0.15
N SER A 164 22.38 -15.93 -0.11
CA SER A 164 22.39 -14.50 0.19
C SER A 164 21.88 -14.18 1.59
N ILE A 165 22.37 -13.09 2.15
CA ILE A 165 21.94 -12.54 3.44
C ILE A 165 21.43 -11.13 3.21
N THR A 166 20.21 -10.84 3.69
CA THR A 166 19.73 -9.47 3.74
C THR A 166 20.50 -8.70 4.80
N HIS A 167 21.34 -7.79 4.34
CA HIS A 167 22.27 -7.07 5.21
C HIS A 167 21.58 -5.93 5.97
N ASN A 168 20.63 -5.25 5.34
CA ASN A 168 19.80 -4.19 5.94
C ASN A 168 18.46 -4.08 5.19
N ARG A 169 17.48 -3.56 5.89
CA ARG A 169 16.11 -3.41 5.40
C ARG A 169 15.54 -2.04 5.78
#